data_df459c41f6ea10fcf15f1c2b5dca867f
#
_entry.id   df459c41f6ea10fcf15f1c2b5dca867f
#
_cell.length_a   1.000
_cell.length_b   1.000
_cell.length_c   1.000
_cell.angle_alpha   90.00
_cell.angle_beta   90.00
_cell.angle_gamma   90.00
#
_symmetry.space_group_name_H-M   'P 1'
#
loop_
_entity.id
_entity.type
_entity.pdbx_description
1 polymer ?
#
loop_
_entity_poly.entity_id
_entity_poly.type
_entity_poly.pdbx_seq_one_letter_code
_entity_poly.pdbx_strand_id
1 'polypeptide(L)'
;MEKQYRLYGYRWVVLAAFMFVNLTIQILWITYAPITGPAALFYGVQDQQIGLLSMTFMIAFIPLSIPVSWMIDTFGFRPAVNLGVILMGVFGLLRGFAGSNYNLVLWSTIGIAAAQPFLLNTWTKVPANWFSIEERATAVGLITLASLVGTALGMVLTPLLHESMSIPTIQIIFGGIAAFSSLLFIILAKEKPATPPCPPGEDVRALMLDGLKSALKVKSFWLYLFISFIGLGLFNGINTWVENIIRPRGFTPTDAGTLGALMLIGGVLGAVIIPHFSDKQHKRKPYILLGFVLSIPGLLGIAFATQAWLLFLSAFWFGFFLISANPVGMQYAAEVTHPTPEGTSNGLIQLFGQASVVFVYIMEVVKTSDGSFTPALLLAVGLLIISALAITQMKESQTV
;
A
#
# COMPACT_ATOMS: atom_id res chain seq x y z
N MET A 1 41.47 2.77 17.65
CA MET A 1 40.26 2.08 18.19
C MET A 1 39.47 1.60 16.98
N GLU A 2 39.60 0.33 16.64
CA GLU A 2 38.75 -0.31 15.62
C GLU A 2 37.29 -0.22 16.08
N LYS A 3 36.48 0.52 15.36
CA LYS A 3 35.04 0.50 15.58
C LYS A 3 34.54 -0.89 15.17
N GLN A 4 34.31 -1.76 16.14
CA GLN A 4 33.75 -3.08 15.90
C GLN A 4 32.30 -2.90 15.49
N TYR A 5 32.01 -3.08 14.19
CA TYR A 5 30.65 -3.23 13.67
C TYR A 5 30.23 -4.68 13.88
N ARG A 6 28.98 -4.89 14.33
CA ARG A 6 28.50 -6.25 14.59
C ARG A 6 27.07 -6.41 14.12
N LEU A 7 26.85 -7.39 13.27
CA LEU A 7 25.49 -7.82 12.86
C LEU A 7 24.95 -8.79 13.92
N TYR A 8 23.88 -8.41 14.57
CA TYR A 8 23.18 -9.24 15.56
C TYR A 8 22.08 -10.06 14.88
N GLY A 9 21.96 -11.36 15.20
CA GLY A 9 20.84 -12.19 14.72
C GLY A 9 19.46 -11.65 15.14
N TYR A 10 19.40 -10.90 16.23
CA TYR A 10 18.18 -10.25 16.72
C TYR A 10 17.55 -9.25 15.74
N ARG A 11 18.30 -8.78 14.74
CA ARG A 11 17.76 -7.93 13.65
C ARG A 11 16.57 -8.57 12.94
N TRP A 12 16.61 -9.89 12.75
CA TRP A 12 15.53 -10.65 12.14
C TRP A 12 14.27 -10.72 13.00
N VAL A 13 14.42 -10.74 14.33
CA VAL A 13 13.29 -10.71 15.28
C VAL A 13 12.59 -9.35 15.21
N VAL A 14 13.36 -8.25 15.20
CA VAL A 14 12.82 -6.89 15.06
C VAL A 14 12.12 -6.74 13.71
N LEU A 15 12.73 -7.22 12.63
CA LEU A 15 12.14 -7.17 11.29
C LEU A 15 10.85 -8.00 11.23
N ALA A 16 10.85 -9.23 11.75
CA ALA A 16 9.66 -10.10 11.75
C ALA A 16 8.50 -9.47 12.54
N ALA A 17 8.78 -8.89 13.71
CA ALA A 17 7.77 -8.18 14.48
C ALA A 17 7.22 -6.97 13.71
N PHE A 18 8.09 -6.21 13.03
CA PHE A 18 7.67 -5.08 12.19
C PHE A 18 6.90 -5.52 10.94
N MET A 19 7.31 -6.61 10.29
CA MET A 19 6.56 -7.23 9.19
C MET A 19 5.17 -7.66 9.62
N PHE A 20 5.03 -8.25 10.81
CA PHE A 20 3.75 -8.72 11.30
C PHE A 20 2.77 -7.59 11.56
N VAL A 21 3.18 -6.47 12.15
CA VAL A 21 2.29 -5.31 12.32
C VAL A 21 1.93 -4.65 10.98
N ASN A 22 2.85 -4.62 10.01
CA ASN A 22 2.57 -4.14 8.66
C ASN A 22 1.59 -5.07 7.90
N LEU A 23 1.73 -6.36 8.02
CA LEU A 23 0.77 -7.33 7.49
C LEU A 23 -0.62 -7.11 8.11
N THR A 24 -0.68 -6.95 9.42
CA THR A 24 -1.95 -6.83 10.16
C THR A 24 -2.70 -5.55 9.81
N ILE A 25 -2.02 -4.40 9.69
CA ILE A 25 -2.71 -3.15 9.35
C ILE A 25 -3.32 -3.20 7.94
N GLN A 26 -2.70 -3.95 7.02
CA GLN A 26 -3.24 -4.13 5.68
C GLN A 26 -4.49 -5.02 5.67
N ILE A 27 -4.55 -6.06 6.51
CA ILE A 27 -5.78 -6.83 6.72
C ILE A 27 -6.90 -5.90 7.20
N LEU A 28 -6.61 -5.07 8.22
CA LEU A 28 -7.59 -4.14 8.79
C LEU A 28 -8.07 -3.08 7.80
N TRP A 29 -7.17 -2.64 6.90
CA TRP A 29 -7.50 -1.66 5.86
C TRP A 29 -8.50 -2.20 4.85
N ILE A 30 -8.26 -3.43 4.34
CA ILE A 30 -8.97 -3.94 3.16
C ILE A 30 -10.20 -4.79 3.50
N THR A 31 -10.38 -5.14 4.77
CA THR A 31 -11.35 -6.14 5.21
C THR A 31 -12.79 -5.94 4.70
N TYR A 32 -13.24 -4.70 4.50
CA TYR A 32 -14.61 -4.44 4.03
C TYR A 32 -14.77 -4.46 2.50
N ALA A 33 -13.68 -4.31 1.76
CA ALA A 33 -13.72 -4.17 0.30
C ALA A 33 -14.34 -5.40 -0.42
N PRO A 34 -13.99 -6.65 -0.09
CA PRO A 34 -14.56 -7.82 -0.75
C PRO A 34 -16.00 -8.16 -0.29
N ILE A 35 -16.50 -7.52 0.76
CA ILE A 35 -17.85 -7.73 1.33
C ILE A 35 -18.66 -6.43 1.42
N THR A 36 -18.43 -5.46 0.54
CA THR A 36 -19.08 -4.13 0.60
C THR A 36 -20.60 -4.25 0.64
N GLY A 37 -21.23 -5.04 -0.24
CA GLY A 37 -22.69 -5.24 -0.27
C GLY A 37 -23.23 -5.86 1.02
N PRO A 38 -22.72 -7.03 1.45
CA PRO A 38 -23.11 -7.64 2.72
C PRO A 38 -22.91 -6.70 3.93
N ALA A 39 -21.82 -5.93 3.97
CA ALA A 39 -21.57 -4.99 5.04
C ALA A 39 -22.54 -3.81 5.02
N ALA A 40 -22.87 -3.28 3.84
CA ALA A 40 -23.84 -2.20 3.69
C ALA A 40 -25.23 -2.63 4.20
N LEU A 41 -25.65 -3.83 3.86
CA LEU A 41 -26.90 -4.42 4.37
C LEU A 41 -26.87 -4.62 5.88
N PHE A 42 -25.76 -5.13 6.43
CA PHE A 42 -25.61 -5.40 7.86
C PHE A 42 -25.67 -4.13 8.70
N TYR A 43 -24.99 -3.07 8.26
CA TYR A 43 -24.94 -1.78 8.98
C TYR A 43 -26.13 -0.86 8.63
N GLY A 44 -26.98 -1.19 7.64
CA GLY A 44 -28.06 -0.35 7.17
C GLY A 44 -27.59 0.96 6.53
N VAL A 45 -26.49 0.91 5.79
CA VAL A 45 -25.84 2.07 5.13
C VAL A 45 -25.67 1.82 3.64
N GLN A 46 -25.24 2.85 2.90
CA GLN A 46 -24.92 2.73 1.48
C GLN A 46 -23.52 2.16 1.26
N ASP A 47 -23.28 1.56 0.08
CA ASP A 47 -21.96 1.05 -0.34
C ASP A 47 -20.84 2.10 -0.21
N GLN A 48 -21.16 3.36 -0.54
CA GLN A 48 -20.24 4.49 -0.42
C GLN A 48 -19.71 4.67 1.01
N GLN A 49 -20.57 4.46 2.02
CA GLN A 49 -20.17 4.56 3.42
C GLN A 49 -19.25 3.40 3.82
N ILE A 50 -19.44 2.21 3.25
CA ILE A 50 -18.49 1.10 3.45
C ILE A 50 -17.16 1.38 2.76
N GLY A 51 -17.17 1.88 1.52
CA GLY A 51 -15.95 2.31 0.81
C GLY A 51 -15.19 3.39 1.57
N LEU A 52 -15.90 4.31 2.26
CA LEU A 52 -15.27 5.33 3.10
C LEU A 52 -14.39 4.73 4.19
N LEU A 53 -14.70 3.55 4.72
CA LEU A 53 -13.86 2.88 5.73
C LEU A 53 -12.45 2.60 5.18
N SER A 54 -12.31 2.15 3.93
CA SER A 54 -11.00 1.97 3.29
C SER A 54 -10.35 3.31 2.93
N MET A 55 -11.13 4.27 2.40
CA MET A 55 -10.66 5.60 2.05
C MET A 55 -10.13 6.40 3.25
N THR A 56 -10.66 6.14 4.45
CA THR A 56 -10.25 6.79 5.70
C THR A 56 -8.74 6.66 5.96
N PHE A 57 -8.13 5.53 5.58
CA PHE A 57 -6.69 5.31 5.73
C PHE A 57 -5.88 6.27 4.85
N MET A 58 -6.31 6.47 3.61
CA MET A 58 -5.66 7.41 2.68
C MET A 58 -5.86 8.86 3.14
N ILE A 59 -7.08 9.21 3.56
CA ILE A 59 -7.43 10.55 4.03
C ILE A 59 -6.63 10.89 5.29
N ALA A 60 -6.57 9.99 6.27
CA ALA A 60 -5.84 10.22 7.51
C ALA A 60 -4.32 10.30 7.31
N PHE A 61 -3.77 9.55 6.34
CA PHE A 61 -2.34 9.55 6.04
C PHE A 61 -1.84 10.95 5.64
N ILE A 62 -2.58 11.67 4.82
CA ILE A 62 -2.15 12.96 4.26
C ILE A 62 -1.76 13.97 5.35
N PRO A 63 -2.64 14.34 6.30
CA PRO A 63 -2.30 15.31 7.34
C PRO A 63 -1.34 14.74 8.39
N LEU A 64 -1.34 13.43 8.64
CA LEU A 64 -0.56 12.82 9.70
C LEU A 64 0.87 12.43 9.26
N SER A 65 1.12 12.27 7.98
CA SER A 65 2.43 11.81 7.47
C SER A 65 3.58 12.72 7.90
N ILE A 66 3.42 14.05 7.79
CA ILE A 66 4.47 15.02 8.14
C ILE A 66 4.75 15.03 9.65
N PRO A 67 3.76 15.23 10.55
CA PRO A 67 4.02 15.22 11.99
C PRO A 67 4.54 13.87 12.49
N VAL A 68 4.08 12.76 11.92
CA VAL A 68 4.58 11.43 12.26
C VAL A 68 6.03 11.24 11.82
N SER A 69 6.41 11.69 10.62
CA SER A 69 7.80 11.65 10.15
C SER A 69 8.71 12.48 11.07
N TRP A 70 8.26 13.68 11.46
CA TRP A 70 8.99 14.49 12.45
C TRP A 70 9.16 13.75 13.78
N MET A 71 8.12 13.08 14.27
CA MET A 71 8.18 12.29 15.50
C MET A 71 9.20 11.13 15.37
N ILE A 72 9.20 10.42 14.24
CA ILE A 72 10.15 9.32 13.96
C ILE A 72 11.58 9.83 13.96
N ASP A 73 11.83 10.98 13.34
CA ASP A 73 13.19 11.56 13.24
C ASP A 73 13.68 12.15 14.58
N THR A 74 12.76 12.65 15.42
CA THR A 74 13.09 13.28 16.70
C THR A 74 13.25 12.27 17.84
N PHE A 75 12.32 11.32 17.96
CA PHE A 75 12.25 10.39 19.11
C PHE A 75 12.72 8.98 18.75
N GLY A 76 12.95 8.69 17.48
CA GLY A 76 13.27 7.37 16.97
C GLY A 76 12.05 6.60 16.49
N PHE A 77 12.29 5.48 15.79
CA PHE A 77 11.19 4.70 15.21
C PHE A 77 10.39 3.92 16.26
N ARG A 78 11.06 3.38 17.31
CA ARG A 78 10.40 2.51 18.28
C ARG A 78 9.27 3.22 19.07
N PRO A 79 9.49 4.40 19.70
CA PRO A 79 8.38 5.10 20.39
C PRO A 79 7.28 5.55 19.42
N ALA A 80 7.64 5.99 18.20
CA ALA A 80 6.66 6.37 17.19
C ALA A 80 5.80 5.16 16.76
N VAL A 81 6.42 4.05 16.37
CA VAL A 81 5.69 2.84 15.99
C VAL A 81 4.92 2.25 17.16
N ASN A 82 5.43 2.31 18.40
CA ASN A 82 4.68 1.88 19.57
C ASN A 82 3.36 2.63 19.71
N LEU A 83 3.33 3.94 19.51
CA LEU A 83 2.09 4.71 19.49
C LEU A 83 1.16 4.23 18.36
N GLY A 84 1.68 4.05 17.17
CA GLY A 84 0.90 3.53 16.03
C GLY A 84 0.29 2.16 16.31
N VAL A 85 1.07 1.20 16.81
CA VAL A 85 0.54 -0.16 17.07
C VAL A 85 -0.43 -0.19 18.25
N ILE A 86 -0.27 0.69 19.26
CA ILE A 86 -1.28 0.84 20.34
C ILE A 86 -2.61 1.32 19.75
N LEU A 87 -2.58 2.34 18.89
CA LEU A 87 -3.79 2.81 18.20
C LEU A 87 -4.40 1.66 17.36
N MET A 88 -3.59 0.95 16.58
CA MET A 88 -4.05 -0.19 15.76
C MET A 88 -4.71 -1.28 16.61
N GLY A 89 -4.08 -1.70 17.71
CA GLY A 89 -4.60 -2.76 18.57
C GLY A 89 -5.89 -2.37 19.30
N VAL A 90 -5.91 -1.18 19.93
CA VAL A 90 -7.06 -0.68 20.68
C VAL A 90 -8.26 -0.45 19.75
N PHE A 91 -8.08 0.31 18.68
CA PHE A 91 -9.18 0.61 17.76
C PHE A 91 -9.55 -0.57 16.88
N GLY A 92 -8.62 -1.50 16.61
CA GLY A 92 -8.93 -2.78 15.97
C GLY A 92 -9.91 -3.62 16.79
N LEU A 93 -9.70 -3.75 18.10
CA LEU A 93 -10.63 -4.41 19.00
C LEU A 93 -11.96 -3.64 19.13
N LEU A 94 -11.92 -2.32 19.31
CA LEU A 94 -13.12 -1.49 19.39
C LEU A 94 -14.00 -1.64 18.15
N ARG A 95 -13.40 -1.72 16.95
CA ARG A 95 -14.13 -1.97 15.71
C ARG A 95 -14.86 -3.31 15.74
N GLY A 96 -14.25 -4.35 16.29
CA GLY A 96 -14.89 -5.66 16.46
C GLY A 96 -16.07 -5.62 17.43
N PHE A 97 -15.95 -4.90 18.55
CA PHE A 97 -17.01 -4.76 19.55
C PHE A 97 -18.10 -3.73 19.17
N ALA A 98 -17.95 -3.05 18.04
CA ALA A 98 -18.95 -2.05 17.59
C ALA A 98 -20.32 -2.68 17.22
N GLY A 99 -20.40 -3.99 17.04
CA GLY A 99 -21.64 -4.67 16.63
C GLY A 99 -22.16 -4.12 15.31
N SER A 100 -23.44 -3.69 15.28
CA SER A 100 -24.07 -3.08 14.10
C SER A 100 -23.99 -1.55 14.07
N ASN A 101 -23.27 -0.93 15.00
CA ASN A 101 -23.15 0.53 15.07
C ASN A 101 -22.09 1.05 14.07
N TYR A 102 -22.53 1.47 12.89
CA TYR A 102 -21.65 2.01 11.85
C TYR A 102 -20.80 3.19 12.32
N ASN A 103 -21.34 4.11 13.11
CA ASN A 103 -20.59 5.28 13.58
C ASN A 103 -19.41 4.85 14.46
N LEU A 104 -19.60 3.86 15.32
CA LEU A 104 -18.51 3.34 16.14
C LEU A 104 -17.46 2.59 15.29
N VAL A 105 -17.89 1.86 14.26
CA VAL A 105 -17.00 1.26 13.25
C VAL A 105 -16.18 2.33 12.55
N LEU A 106 -16.80 3.43 12.10
CA LEU A 106 -16.12 4.53 11.43
C LEU A 106 -15.09 5.20 12.33
N TRP A 107 -15.45 5.57 13.57
CA TRP A 107 -14.51 6.19 14.51
C TRP A 107 -13.36 5.25 14.87
N SER A 108 -13.63 3.96 15.05
CA SER A 108 -12.59 2.96 15.29
C SER A 108 -11.68 2.82 14.06
N THR A 109 -12.24 2.85 12.86
CA THR A 109 -11.46 2.82 11.61
C THR A 109 -10.57 4.06 11.46
N ILE A 110 -11.05 5.25 11.83
CA ILE A 110 -10.22 6.47 11.88
C ILE A 110 -9.03 6.29 12.84
N GLY A 111 -9.27 5.69 14.01
CA GLY A 111 -8.20 5.38 14.96
C GLY A 111 -7.17 4.39 14.41
N ILE A 112 -7.61 3.35 13.70
CA ILE A 112 -6.70 2.41 13.01
C ILE A 112 -5.94 3.13 11.89
N ALA A 113 -6.64 3.94 11.10
CA ALA A 113 -6.06 4.69 9.99
C ALA A 113 -4.96 5.65 10.45
N ALA A 114 -5.13 6.27 11.62
CA ALA A 114 -4.11 7.12 12.24
C ALA A 114 -2.81 6.36 12.59
N ALA A 115 -2.87 5.04 12.74
CA ALA A 115 -1.68 4.20 12.95
C ALA A 115 -0.83 4.02 11.68
N GLN A 116 -1.44 4.10 10.49
CA GLN A 116 -0.76 3.76 9.23
C GLN A 116 0.49 4.60 8.94
N PRO A 117 0.52 5.94 9.11
CA PRO A 117 1.72 6.73 8.87
C PRO A 117 2.91 6.33 9.75
N PHE A 118 2.68 5.89 11.00
CA PHE A 118 3.74 5.42 11.90
C PHE A 118 4.42 4.17 11.37
N LEU A 119 3.69 3.31 10.68
CA LEU A 119 4.22 2.08 10.09
C LEU A 119 4.88 2.36 8.74
N LEU A 120 4.20 3.04 7.82
CA LEU A 120 4.71 3.24 6.46
C LEU A 120 5.94 4.16 6.42
N ASN A 121 5.97 5.23 7.21
CA ASN A 121 7.10 6.17 7.20
C ASN A 121 8.37 5.61 7.88
N THR A 122 8.28 4.44 8.53
CA THR A 122 9.43 3.75 9.16
C THR A 122 10.01 2.61 8.34
N TRP A 123 9.48 2.31 7.16
CA TRP A 123 9.92 1.18 6.33
C TRP A 123 11.41 1.18 6.00
N THR A 124 12.01 2.32 5.82
CA THR A 124 13.45 2.47 5.57
C THR A 124 14.25 2.65 6.86
N LYS A 125 13.64 3.23 7.90
CA LYS A 125 14.31 3.54 9.17
C LYS A 125 14.66 2.28 9.97
N VAL A 126 13.75 1.30 10.02
CA VAL A 126 13.97 0.01 10.71
C VAL A 126 15.16 -0.74 10.09
N PRO A 127 15.21 -0.97 8.75
CA PRO A 127 16.38 -1.57 8.11
C PRO A 127 17.65 -0.75 8.29
N ALA A 128 17.60 0.58 8.21
CA ALA A 128 18.78 1.43 8.39
C ALA A 128 19.43 1.28 9.76
N ASN A 129 18.63 1.07 10.82
CA ASN A 129 19.13 0.93 12.18
C ASN A 129 19.69 -0.46 12.51
N TRP A 130 19.23 -1.52 11.81
CA TRP A 130 19.49 -2.90 12.18
C TRP A 130 20.31 -3.71 11.17
N PHE A 131 20.32 -3.31 9.90
CA PHE A 131 20.93 -4.07 8.79
C PHE A 131 22.10 -3.35 8.17
N SER A 132 23.05 -4.13 7.62
CA SER A 132 24.12 -3.59 6.80
C SER A 132 23.57 -2.94 5.52
N ILE A 133 24.35 -2.10 4.88
CA ILE A 133 23.94 -1.38 3.67
C ILE A 133 23.47 -2.36 2.59
N GLU A 134 24.17 -3.47 2.42
CA GLU A 134 23.88 -4.50 1.42
C GLU A 134 22.55 -5.25 1.69
N GLU A 135 22.14 -5.36 2.96
CA GLU A 135 20.94 -6.10 3.36
C GLU A 135 19.69 -5.20 3.47
N ARG A 136 19.83 -3.87 3.48
CA ARG A 136 18.70 -2.92 3.68
C ARG A 136 17.61 -3.07 2.64
N ALA A 137 17.99 -3.19 1.37
CA ALA A 137 17.02 -3.36 0.27
C ALA A 137 16.20 -4.65 0.44
N THR A 138 16.86 -5.76 0.84
CA THR A 138 16.17 -7.02 1.15
C THR A 138 15.18 -6.87 2.30
N ALA A 139 15.58 -6.18 3.37
CA ALA A 139 14.70 -5.97 4.53
C ALA A 139 13.48 -5.11 4.16
N VAL A 140 13.64 -4.05 3.38
CA VAL A 140 12.52 -3.24 2.85
C VAL A 140 11.63 -4.09 1.95
N GLY A 141 12.20 -4.91 1.08
CA GLY A 141 11.47 -5.83 0.21
C GLY A 141 10.60 -6.82 1.01
N LEU A 142 11.12 -7.37 2.10
CA LEU A 142 10.37 -8.27 3.00
C LEU A 142 9.22 -7.55 3.71
N ILE A 143 9.39 -6.31 4.13
CA ILE A 143 8.32 -5.49 4.72
C ILE A 143 7.22 -5.23 3.67
N THR A 144 7.61 -4.89 2.45
CA THR A 144 6.68 -4.68 1.33
C THR A 144 5.90 -5.96 1.03
N LEU A 145 6.59 -7.10 0.97
CA LEU A 145 5.96 -8.42 0.77
C LEU A 145 4.96 -8.73 1.88
N ALA A 146 5.31 -8.49 3.15
CA ALA A 146 4.41 -8.70 4.27
C ALA A 146 3.13 -7.85 4.14
N SER A 147 3.25 -6.61 3.67
CA SER A 147 2.10 -5.73 3.44
C SER A 147 1.20 -6.25 2.31
N LEU A 148 1.77 -6.70 1.19
CA LEU A 148 1.01 -7.29 0.08
C LEU A 148 0.32 -8.58 0.49
N VAL A 149 1.01 -9.44 1.27
CA VAL A 149 0.42 -10.66 1.85
C VAL A 149 -0.72 -10.31 2.80
N GLY A 150 -0.58 -9.28 3.64
CA GLY A 150 -1.64 -8.80 4.52
C GLY A 150 -2.88 -8.37 3.74
N THR A 151 -2.70 -7.60 2.66
CA THR A 151 -3.80 -7.20 1.78
C THR A 151 -4.47 -8.42 1.13
N ALA A 152 -3.70 -9.36 0.61
CA ALA A 152 -4.23 -10.58 0.00
C ALA A 152 -5.00 -11.43 1.02
N LEU A 153 -4.48 -11.59 2.25
CA LEU A 153 -5.17 -12.30 3.32
C LEU A 153 -6.49 -11.60 3.70
N GLY A 154 -6.50 -10.28 3.82
CA GLY A 154 -7.72 -9.52 4.08
C GLY A 154 -8.77 -9.70 2.99
N MET A 155 -8.35 -9.70 1.72
CA MET A 155 -9.22 -9.94 0.57
C MET A 155 -9.85 -11.34 0.58
N VAL A 156 -9.05 -12.38 0.83
CA VAL A 156 -9.52 -13.78 0.74
C VAL A 156 -10.23 -14.22 2.01
N LEU A 157 -9.64 -13.97 3.18
CA LEU A 157 -10.19 -14.48 4.43
C LEU A 157 -11.51 -13.84 4.82
N THR A 158 -11.70 -12.56 4.51
CA THR A 158 -12.93 -11.87 4.91
C THR A 158 -14.20 -12.49 4.29
N PRO A 159 -14.31 -12.66 2.96
CA PRO A 159 -15.50 -13.29 2.40
C PRO A 159 -15.62 -14.77 2.78
N LEU A 160 -14.51 -15.52 2.84
CA LEU A 160 -14.55 -16.93 3.26
C LEU A 160 -15.07 -17.10 4.70
N LEU A 161 -14.60 -16.26 5.63
CA LEU A 161 -15.11 -16.27 7.01
C LEU A 161 -16.57 -15.81 7.08
N HIS A 162 -16.97 -14.89 6.18
CA HIS A 162 -18.34 -14.38 6.15
C HIS A 162 -19.36 -15.43 5.73
N GLU A 163 -18.98 -16.50 5.03
CA GLU A 163 -19.86 -17.64 4.72
C GLU A 163 -20.36 -18.37 5.99
N SER A 164 -19.58 -18.30 7.08
CA SER A 164 -19.89 -19.04 8.32
C SER A 164 -19.98 -18.17 9.57
N MET A 165 -19.54 -16.92 9.51
CA MET A 165 -19.43 -16.02 10.66
C MET A 165 -20.08 -14.66 10.38
N SER A 166 -20.52 -14.00 11.46
CA SER A 166 -21.02 -12.62 11.37
C SER A 166 -19.87 -11.62 11.17
N ILE A 167 -20.18 -10.48 10.55
CA ILE A 167 -19.20 -9.39 10.33
C ILE A 167 -18.53 -8.94 11.63
N PRO A 168 -19.25 -8.71 12.77
CA PRO A 168 -18.61 -8.38 14.03
C PRO A 168 -17.62 -9.44 14.51
N THR A 169 -17.95 -10.72 14.38
CA THR A 169 -17.05 -11.83 14.77
C THR A 169 -15.74 -11.79 13.98
N ILE A 170 -15.81 -11.56 12.67
CA ILE A 170 -14.63 -11.41 11.81
C ILE A 170 -13.78 -10.23 12.27
N GLN A 171 -14.43 -9.09 12.57
CA GLN A 171 -13.71 -7.90 13.03
C GLN A 171 -13.08 -8.09 14.43
N ILE A 172 -13.70 -8.88 15.33
CA ILE A 172 -13.09 -9.26 16.61
C ILE A 172 -11.84 -10.13 16.40
N ILE A 173 -11.90 -11.10 15.48
CA ILE A 173 -10.74 -11.95 15.15
C ILE A 173 -9.59 -11.08 14.61
N PHE A 174 -9.85 -10.21 13.63
CA PHE A 174 -8.82 -9.34 13.07
C PHE A 174 -8.32 -8.29 14.08
N GLY A 175 -9.20 -7.76 14.93
CA GLY A 175 -8.84 -6.89 16.05
C GLY A 175 -7.97 -7.61 17.09
N GLY A 176 -8.26 -8.89 17.37
CA GLY A 176 -7.43 -9.75 18.24
C GLY A 176 -6.03 -9.98 17.67
N ILE A 177 -5.94 -10.26 16.36
CA ILE A 177 -4.64 -10.37 15.67
C ILE A 177 -3.89 -9.04 15.73
N ALA A 178 -4.58 -7.91 15.56
CA ALA A 178 -3.98 -6.58 15.66
C ALA A 178 -3.43 -6.29 17.06
N ALA A 179 -4.19 -6.59 18.10
CA ALA A 179 -3.76 -6.43 19.49
C ALA A 179 -2.55 -7.33 19.81
N PHE A 180 -2.58 -8.58 19.33
CA PHE A 180 -1.49 -9.53 19.51
C PHE A 180 -0.22 -9.09 18.77
N SER A 181 -0.30 -8.69 17.50
CA SER A 181 0.84 -8.19 16.74
C SER A 181 1.42 -6.92 17.37
N SER A 182 0.57 -6.03 17.87
CA SER A 182 0.96 -4.81 18.60
C SER A 182 1.73 -5.14 19.85
N LEU A 183 1.24 -6.07 20.66
CA LEU A 183 1.90 -6.52 21.88
C LEU A 183 3.26 -7.15 21.60
N LEU A 184 3.34 -8.02 20.58
CA LEU A 184 4.60 -8.61 20.15
C LEU A 184 5.61 -7.56 19.74
N PHE A 185 5.19 -6.57 18.95
CA PHE A 185 6.08 -5.49 18.54
C PHE A 185 6.61 -4.69 19.74
N ILE A 186 5.74 -4.28 20.66
CA ILE A 186 6.13 -3.51 21.86
C ILE A 186 7.18 -4.27 22.70
N ILE A 187 7.01 -5.59 22.84
CA ILE A 187 7.91 -6.44 23.64
C ILE A 187 9.23 -6.69 22.90
N LEU A 188 9.17 -7.02 21.61
CA LEU A 188 10.33 -7.52 20.85
C LEU A 188 11.12 -6.41 20.17
N ALA A 189 10.49 -5.30 19.77
CA ALA A 189 11.19 -4.26 19.03
C ALA A 189 12.14 -3.45 19.94
N LYS A 190 13.35 -3.24 19.42
CA LYS A 190 14.35 -2.35 20.04
C LYS A 190 14.76 -1.30 19.02
N GLU A 191 15.08 -0.07 19.49
CA GLU A 191 15.42 1.06 18.61
C GLU A 191 16.65 0.78 17.76
N LYS A 192 17.72 0.28 18.38
CA LYS A 192 19.02 0.01 17.75
C LYS A 192 19.76 -1.09 18.48
N PRO A 193 20.69 -1.78 17.82
CA PRO A 193 21.58 -2.73 18.47
C PRO A 193 22.60 -2.02 19.39
N ALA A 194 23.28 -2.78 20.25
CA ALA A 194 24.29 -2.24 21.17
C ALA A 194 25.51 -1.67 20.43
N THR A 195 25.89 -2.28 19.30
CA THR A 195 26.90 -1.76 18.36
C THR A 195 26.26 -1.56 16.99
N PRO A 196 26.59 -0.47 16.27
CA PRO A 196 26.05 -0.21 14.93
C PRO A 196 26.33 -1.37 13.95
N PRO A 197 25.43 -1.66 12.99
CA PRO A 197 25.64 -2.71 11.99
C PRO A 197 26.68 -2.32 10.91
N CYS A 198 26.93 -1.03 10.73
CA CYS A 198 27.86 -0.46 9.74
C CYS A 198 28.42 0.87 10.23
N PRO A 199 29.46 1.43 9.58
CA PRO A 199 29.94 2.79 9.84
C PRO A 199 28.79 3.79 9.85
N PRO A 200 28.87 4.87 10.67
CA PRO A 200 27.87 5.91 10.62
C PRO A 200 27.86 6.46 9.18
N GLY A 201 26.85 6.05 8.45
CA GLY A 201 26.51 6.60 7.15
C GLY A 201 25.65 7.84 7.32
N GLU A 202 25.24 8.41 6.22
CA GLU A 202 24.27 9.50 6.24
C GLU A 202 23.01 9.05 6.98
N ASP A 203 22.56 9.86 7.94
CA ASP A 203 21.33 9.60 8.68
C ASP A 203 20.15 9.50 7.70
N VAL A 204 19.54 8.31 7.64
CA VAL A 204 18.32 8.11 6.84
C VAL A 204 17.18 8.83 7.54
N ARG A 205 16.85 10.02 7.05
CA ARG A 205 15.69 10.80 7.52
C ARG A 205 14.44 10.42 6.73
N ALA A 206 13.31 10.37 7.40
CA ALA A 206 12.03 10.08 6.76
C ALA A 206 11.60 11.21 5.79
N LEU A 207 11.94 12.45 6.10
CA LEU A 207 11.69 13.61 5.25
C LEU A 207 12.77 14.67 5.42
N MET A 208 13.45 15.05 4.32
CA MET A 208 14.37 16.19 4.30
C MET A 208 13.75 17.35 3.53
N LEU A 209 13.36 18.42 4.25
CA LEU A 209 12.72 19.60 3.63
C LEU A 209 13.61 20.29 2.59
N ASP A 210 14.91 20.29 2.76
CA ASP A 210 15.85 20.90 1.80
C ASP A 210 15.96 20.07 0.51
N GLY A 211 15.89 18.73 0.61
CA GLY A 211 15.83 17.85 -0.56
C GLY A 211 14.50 17.99 -1.35
N LEU A 212 13.42 18.31 -0.65
CA LEU A 212 12.10 18.51 -1.24
C LEU A 212 12.10 19.59 -2.33
N LYS A 213 12.68 20.76 -2.05
CA LYS A 213 12.74 21.86 -3.02
C LYS A 213 13.56 21.52 -4.26
N SER A 214 14.58 20.69 -4.11
CA SER A 214 15.44 20.25 -5.22
C SER A 214 14.71 19.23 -6.09
N ALA A 215 14.07 18.22 -5.50
CA ALA A 215 13.29 17.22 -6.21
C ALA A 215 12.13 17.85 -7.00
N LEU A 216 11.43 18.82 -6.40
CA LEU A 216 10.29 19.50 -7.03
C LEU A 216 10.68 20.43 -8.21
N LYS A 217 11.95 20.70 -8.46
CA LYS A 217 12.43 21.42 -9.65
C LYS A 217 12.63 20.51 -10.86
N VAL A 218 12.65 19.18 -10.68
CA VAL A 218 12.92 18.22 -11.75
C VAL A 218 11.63 17.91 -12.51
N LYS A 219 11.51 18.34 -13.77
CA LYS A 219 10.31 18.12 -14.61
C LYS A 219 9.96 16.64 -14.75
N SER A 220 10.95 15.77 -14.96
CA SER A 220 10.73 14.33 -15.09
C SER A 220 10.20 13.71 -13.80
N PHE A 221 10.56 14.24 -12.64
CA PHE A 221 10.02 13.80 -11.36
C PHE A 221 8.54 14.18 -11.19
N TRP A 222 8.14 15.40 -11.61
CA TRP A 222 6.72 15.79 -11.61
C TRP A 222 5.87 14.91 -12.51
N LEU A 223 6.37 14.59 -13.71
CA LEU A 223 5.67 13.65 -14.59
C LEU A 223 5.53 12.29 -13.92
N TYR A 224 6.57 11.82 -13.25
CA TYR A 224 6.50 10.55 -12.53
C TYR A 224 5.55 10.60 -11.33
N LEU A 225 5.50 11.69 -10.55
CA LEU A 225 4.51 11.88 -9.48
C LEU A 225 3.08 11.80 -10.01
N PHE A 226 2.80 12.43 -11.15
CA PHE A 226 1.49 12.35 -11.82
C PHE A 226 1.16 10.90 -12.23
N ILE A 227 2.10 10.19 -12.83
CA ILE A 227 1.95 8.79 -13.24
C ILE A 227 1.72 7.90 -12.02
N SER A 228 2.50 8.10 -10.95
CA SER A 228 2.34 7.37 -9.68
C SER A 228 0.99 7.62 -9.04
N PHE A 229 0.50 8.87 -9.06
CA PHE A 229 -0.84 9.23 -8.58
C PHE A 229 -1.92 8.43 -9.31
N ILE A 230 -1.84 8.32 -10.63
CA ILE A 230 -2.78 7.52 -11.43
C ILE A 230 -2.62 6.03 -11.12
N GLY A 231 -1.40 5.49 -11.17
CA GLY A 231 -1.14 4.06 -10.94
C GLY A 231 -1.58 3.59 -9.55
N LEU A 232 -1.21 4.33 -8.51
CA LEU A 232 -1.63 4.04 -7.13
C LEU A 232 -3.12 4.28 -6.92
N GLY A 233 -3.69 5.31 -7.58
CA GLY A 233 -5.13 5.58 -7.56
C GLY A 233 -5.94 4.45 -8.17
N LEU A 234 -5.50 3.89 -9.29
CA LEU A 234 -6.13 2.73 -9.92
C LEU A 234 -6.03 1.50 -9.03
N PHE A 235 -4.84 1.22 -8.48
CA PHE A 235 -4.65 0.13 -7.54
C PHE A 235 -5.59 0.25 -6.33
N ASN A 236 -5.59 1.39 -5.67
CA ASN A 236 -6.43 1.64 -4.50
C ASN A 236 -7.92 1.64 -4.84
N GLY A 237 -8.30 2.21 -5.99
CA GLY A 237 -9.70 2.26 -6.44
C GLY A 237 -10.27 0.88 -6.73
N ILE A 238 -9.54 0.05 -7.48
CA ILE A 238 -9.98 -1.31 -7.78
C ILE A 238 -10.03 -2.15 -6.50
N ASN A 239 -9.04 -2.05 -5.61
CA ASN A 239 -9.08 -2.76 -4.34
C ASN A 239 -10.24 -2.31 -3.44
N THR A 240 -10.52 -1.00 -3.38
CA THR A 240 -11.61 -0.47 -2.54
C THR A 240 -12.99 -0.89 -3.06
N TRP A 241 -13.20 -0.86 -4.37
CA TRP A 241 -14.49 -1.14 -5.02
C TRP A 241 -14.57 -2.54 -5.64
N VAL A 242 -13.69 -3.46 -5.26
CA VAL A 242 -13.53 -4.76 -5.92
C VAL A 242 -14.84 -5.54 -6.03
N GLU A 243 -15.63 -5.60 -4.96
CA GLU A 243 -16.93 -6.28 -4.94
C GLU A 243 -17.98 -5.52 -5.77
N ASN A 244 -18.05 -4.20 -5.61
CA ASN A 244 -18.96 -3.34 -6.36
C ASN A 244 -18.71 -3.37 -7.87
N ILE A 245 -17.46 -3.51 -8.31
CA ILE A 245 -17.10 -3.62 -9.73
C ILE A 245 -17.68 -4.87 -10.37
N ILE A 246 -17.67 -6.01 -9.65
CA ILE A 246 -18.05 -7.30 -10.24
C ILE A 246 -19.47 -7.76 -9.89
N ARG A 247 -20.03 -7.29 -8.78
CA ARG A 247 -21.38 -7.64 -8.30
C ARG A 247 -22.50 -7.47 -9.34
N PRO A 248 -22.56 -6.37 -10.16
CA PRO A 248 -23.60 -6.21 -11.18
C PRO A 248 -23.59 -7.31 -12.26
N ARG A 249 -22.48 -8.04 -12.41
CA ARG A 249 -22.31 -9.16 -13.35
C ARG A 249 -22.59 -10.52 -12.72
N GLY A 250 -23.09 -10.55 -11.46
CA GLY A 250 -23.48 -11.78 -10.76
C GLY A 250 -22.35 -12.52 -10.05
N PHE A 251 -21.16 -11.91 -9.92
CA PHE A 251 -20.06 -12.48 -9.14
C PHE A 251 -20.30 -12.31 -7.64
N THR A 252 -19.74 -13.24 -6.87
CA THR A 252 -19.89 -13.32 -5.41
C THR A 252 -18.81 -12.51 -4.67
N PRO A 253 -18.99 -12.22 -3.36
CA PRO A 253 -17.94 -11.66 -2.52
C PRO A 253 -16.65 -12.51 -2.49
N THR A 254 -16.76 -13.84 -2.57
CA THR A 254 -15.62 -14.76 -2.65
C THR A 254 -14.86 -14.59 -3.97
N ASP A 255 -15.58 -14.33 -5.10
CA ASP A 255 -14.95 -13.97 -6.37
C ASP A 255 -14.20 -12.63 -6.27
N ALA A 256 -14.74 -11.66 -5.54
CA ALA A 256 -14.09 -10.37 -5.30
C ALA A 256 -12.79 -10.54 -4.50
N GLY A 257 -12.83 -11.35 -3.46
CA GLY A 257 -11.61 -11.70 -2.69
C GLY A 257 -10.56 -12.39 -3.55
N THR A 258 -10.97 -13.34 -4.38
CA THR A 258 -10.10 -14.07 -5.32
C THR A 258 -9.48 -13.13 -6.35
N LEU A 259 -10.28 -12.22 -6.93
CA LEU A 259 -9.81 -11.19 -7.85
C LEU A 259 -8.70 -10.35 -7.22
N GLY A 260 -8.96 -9.78 -6.03
CA GLY A 260 -7.99 -8.96 -5.32
C GLY A 260 -6.71 -9.72 -4.99
N ALA A 261 -6.81 -10.97 -4.53
CA ALA A 261 -5.65 -11.80 -4.23
C ALA A 261 -4.82 -12.13 -5.48
N LEU A 262 -5.46 -12.50 -6.59
CA LEU A 262 -4.76 -12.79 -7.85
C LEU A 262 -4.08 -11.54 -8.43
N MET A 263 -4.71 -10.38 -8.31
CA MET A 263 -4.10 -9.11 -8.68
C MET A 263 -2.82 -8.85 -7.85
N LEU A 264 -2.86 -9.13 -6.54
CA LEU A 264 -1.69 -8.96 -5.66
C LEU A 264 -0.60 -10.00 -5.93
N ILE A 265 -0.96 -11.27 -6.15
CA ILE A 265 -0.01 -12.33 -6.52
C ILE A 265 0.68 -11.98 -7.84
N GLY A 266 -0.09 -11.58 -8.86
CA GLY A 266 0.48 -11.10 -10.12
C GLY A 266 1.44 -9.93 -9.88
N GLY A 267 1.03 -8.97 -9.05
CA GLY A 267 1.82 -7.81 -8.68
C GLY A 267 3.15 -8.14 -8.00
N VAL A 268 3.15 -9.08 -7.05
CA VAL A 268 4.38 -9.55 -6.39
C VAL A 268 5.33 -10.17 -7.40
N LEU A 269 4.84 -11.05 -8.28
CA LEU A 269 5.65 -11.67 -9.32
C LEU A 269 6.18 -10.61 -10.31
N GLY A 270 5.34 -9.69 -10.74
CA GLY A 270 5.74 -8.58 -11.61
C GLY A 270 6.78 -7.68 -10.98
N ALA A 271 6.63 -7.35 -9.70
CA ALA A 271 7.56 -6.49 -8.94
C ALA A 271 8.95 -7.13 -8.72
N VAL A 272 9.08 -8.44 -8.88
CA VAL A 272 10.38 -9.14 -8.85
C VAL A 272 10.95 -9.28 -10.25
N ILE A 273 10.12 -9.68 -11.22
CA ILE A 273 10.58 -10.04 -12.58
C ILE A 273 10.96 -8.79 -13.39
N ILE A 274 10.08 -7.79 -13.44
CA ILE A 274 10.27 -6.63 -14.33
C ILE A 274 11.45 -5.75 -13.89
N PRO A 275 11.62 -5.40 -12.58
CA PRO A 275 12.80 -4.66 -12.15
C PRO A 275 14.11 -5.36 -12.45
N HIS A 276 14.18 -6.70 -12.32
CA HIS A 276 15.38 -7.47 -12.67
C HIS A 276 15.83 -7.20 -14.11
N PHE A 277 14.89 -7.20 -15.07
CA PHE A 277 15.22 -6.87 -16.46
C PHE A 277 15.56 -5.40 -16.66
N SER A 278 14.89 -4.50 -15.94
CA SER A 278 15.18 -3.06 -15.93
C SER A 278 16.61 -2.79 -15.44
N ASP A 279 17.03 -3.45 -14.36
CA ASP A 279 18.38 -3.31 -13.80
C ASP A 279 19.44 -3.88 -14.74
N LYS A 280 19.19 -5.05 -15.32
CA LYS A 280 20.12 -5.68 -16.27
C LYS A 280 20.35 -4.83 -17.53
N GLN A 281 19.34 -4.08 -17.98
CA GLN A 281 19.42 -3.23 -19.16
C GLN A 281 19.78 -1.78 -18.84
N HIS A 282 19.86 -1.41 -17.56
CA HIS A 282 20.07 -0.03 -17.09
C HIS A 282 19.07 0.97 -17.73
N LYS A 283 17.80 0.56 -17.89
CA LYS A 283 16.72 1.36 -18.48
C LYS A 283 15.49 1.33 -17.58
N ARG A 284 14.97 2.48 -17.21
CA ARG A 284 13.79 2.60 -16.33
C ARG A 284 12.52 2.91 -17.12
N LYS A 285 12.58 3.93 -17.97
CA LYS A 285 11.44 4.44 -18.73
C LYS A 285 10.70 3.38 -19.56
N PRO A 286 11.36 2.51 -20.35
CA PRO A 286 10.63 1.51 -21.16
C PRO A 286 9.89 0.50 -20.29
N TYR A 287 10.40 0.15 -19.11
CA TYR A 287 9.76 -0.81 -18.22
C TYR A 287 8.56 -0.20 -17.46
N ILE A 288 8.62 1.10 -17.09
CA ILE A 288 7.48 1.84 -16.58
C ILE A 288 6.39 1.92 -17.66
N LEU A 289 6.76 2.26 -18.90
CA LEU A 289 5.84 2.30 -20.04
C LEU A 289 5.17 0.94 -20.30
N LEU A 290 5.97 -0.13 -20.30
CA LEU A 290 5.48 -1.50 -20.46
C LEU A 290 4.45 -1.85 -19.38
N GLY A 291 4.70 -1.49 -18.12
CA GLY A 291 3.78 -1.73 -17.01
C GLY A 291 2.42 -1.04 -17.22
N PHE A 292 2.43 0.21 -17.63
CA PHE A 292 1.19 0.98 -17.86
C PHE A 292 0.44 0.52 -19.12
N VAL A 293 1.12 0.28 -20.23
CA VAL A 293 0.48 -0.13 -21.50
C VAL A 293 -0.09 -1.54 -21.39
N LEU A 294 0.67 -2.49 -20.85
CA LEU A 294 0.23 -3.89 -20.74
C LEU A 294 -0.77 -4.10 -19.59
N SER A 295 -0.96 -3.15 -18.67
CA SER A 295 -2.05 -3.22 -17.70
C SER A 295 -3.42 -2.94 -18.33
N ILE A 296 -3.49 -2.23 -19.47
CA ILE A 296 -4.76 -1.87 -20.14
C ILE A 296 -5.61 -3.10 -20.51
N PRO A 297 -5.09 -4.15 -21.18
CA PRO A 297 -5.90 -5.35 -21.46
C PRO A 297 -6.46 -6.01 -20.19
N GLY A 298 -5.66 -6.05 -19.12
CA GLY A 298 -6.13 -6.59 -17.84
C GLY A 298 -7.27 -5.76 -17.25
N LEU A 299 -7.17 -4.43 -17.28
CA LEU A 299 -8.23 -3.54 -16.81
C LEU A 299 -9.52 -3.67 -17.64
N LEU A 300 -9.40 -3.79 -18.96
CA LEU A 300 -10.55 -4.04 -19.83
C LEU A 300 -11.19 -5.40 -19.54
N GLY A 301 -10.40 -6.43 -19.28
CA GLY A 301 -10.91 -7.72 -18.85
C GLY A 301 -11.64 -7.63 -17.51
N ILE A 302 -11.12 -6.92 -16.51
CA ILE A 302 -11.81 -6.66 -15.24
C ILE A 302 -13.15 -5.92 -15.49
N ALA A 303 -13.21 -4.99 -16.46
CA ALA A 303 -14.40 -4.22 -16.77
C ALA A 303 -15.50 -5.05 -17.45
N PHE A 304 -15.14 -6.00 -18.33
CA PHE A 304 -16.09 -6.64 -19.24
C PHE A 304 -16.20 -8.16 -19.11
N ALA A 305 -15.31 -8.84 -18.37
CA ALA A 305 -15.38 -10.30 -18.23
C ALA A 305 -16.68 -10.74 -17.56
N THR A 306 -17.37 -11.68 -18.20
CA THR A 306 -18.57 -12.34 -17.67
C THR A 306 -18.27 -13.76 -17.18
N GLN A 307 -17.11 -14.29 -17.52
CA GLN A 307 -16.65 -15.62 -17.10
C GLN A 307 -15.55 -15.47 -16.03
N ALA A 308 -15.63 -16.28 -14.97
CA ALA A 308 -14.73 -16.19 -13.83
C ALA A 308 -13.25 -16.38 -14.22
N TRP A 309 -12.93 -17.35 -15.08
CA TRP A 309 -11.56 -17.60 -15.51
C TRP A 309 -10.94 -16.38 -16.23
N LEU A 310 -11.73 -15.68 -17.07
CA LEU A 310 -11.26 -14.49 -17.78
C LEU A 310 -11.07 -13.32 -16.81
N LEU A 311 -12.00 -13.15 -15.85
CA LEU A 311 -11.91 -12.14 -14.80
C LEU A 311 -10.65 -12.33 -13.98
N PHE A 312 -10.38 -13.54 -13.53
CA PHE A 312 -9.23 -13.88 -12.69
C PHE A 312 -7.89 -13.75 -13.44
N LEU A 313 -7.84 -14.21 -14.68
CA LEU A 313 -6.67 -14.02 -15.54
C LEU A 313 -6.40 -12.53 -15.76
N SER A 314 -7.44 -11.74 -15.99
CA SER A 314 -7.34 -10.29 -16.20
C SER A 314 -6.85 -9.57 -14.96
N ALA A 315 -7.31 -9.98 -13.78
CA ALA A 315 -6.85 -9.44 -12.50
C ALA A 315 -5.37 -9.73 -12.25
N PHE A 316 -4.95 -10.98 -12.46
CA PHE A 316 -3.53 -11.37 -12.37
C PHE A 316 -2.67 -10.58 -13.35
N TRP A 317 -3.08 -10.48 -14.60
CA TRP A 317 -2.39 -9.73 -15.65
C TRP A 317 -2.27 -8.24 -15.32
N PHE A 318 -3.38 -7.62 -14.90
CA PHE A 318 -3.40 -6.22 -14.50
C PHE A 318 -2.44 -5.96 -13.32
N GLY A 319 -2.50 -6.79 -12.30
CA GLY A 319 -1.63 -6.68 -11.13
C GLY A 319 -0.16 -6.87 -11.49
N PHE A 320 0.16 -7.88 -12.32
CA PHE A 320 1.54 -8.18 -12.76
C PHE A 320 2.20 -6.97 -13.41
N PHE A 321 1.52 -6.29 -14.31
CA PHE A 321 2.09 -5.17 -15.05
C PHE A 321 2.00 -3.85 -14.29
N LEU A 322 0.86 -3.51 -13.69
CA LEU A 322 0.70 -2.21 -13.03
C LEU A 322 1.59 -2.11 -11.79
N ILE A 323 1.61 -3.15 -10.93
CA ILE A 323 2.36 -3.11 -9.67
C ILE A 323 3.87 -3.17 -9.94
N SER A 324 4.30 -3.86 -11.00
CA SER A 324 5.73 -3.93 -11.38
C SER A 324 6.33 -2.56 -11.73
N ALA A 325 5.52 -1.64 -12.21
CA ALA A 325 5.97 -0.28 -12.53
C ALA A 325 6.38 0.52 -11.28
N ASN A 326 5.87 0.17 -10.09
CA ASN A 326 6.14 0.91 -8.87
C ASN A 326 7.62 0.83 -8.42
N PRO A 327 8.25 -0.36 -8.20
CA PRO A 327 9.64 -0.42 -7.80
C PRO A 327 10.59 0.15 -8.87
N VAL A 328 10.34 -0.08 -10.17
CA VAL A 328 11.12 0.54 -11.25
C VAL A 328 11.02 2.06 -11.21
N GLY A 329 9.83 2.57 -10.93
CA GLY A 329 9.60 4.00 -10.87
C GLY A 329 10.13 4.67 -9.60
N MET A 330 10.13 3.96 -8.46
CA MET A 330 10.79 4.45 -7.24
C MET A 330 12.30 4.60 -7.45
N GLN A 331 12.92 3.63 -8.12
CA GLN A 331 14.32 3.71 -8.50
C GLN A 331 14.55 4.85 -9.50
N TYR A 332 13.70 4.98 -10.54
CA TYR A 332 13.76 6.10 -11.48
C TYR A 332 13.68 7.46 -10.77
N ALA A 333 12.77 7.59 -9.81
CA ALA A 333 12.61 8.83 -9.05
C ALA A 333 13.87 9.17 -8.25
N ALA A 334 14.49 8.18 -7.59
CA ALA A 334 15.74 8.37 -6.86
C ALA A 334 16.87 8.81 -7.79
N GLU A 335 17.00 8.18 -8.96
CA GLU A 335 18.05 8.49 -9.95
C GLU A 335 17.89 9.90 -10.55
N VAL A 336 16.67 10.33 -10.92
CA VAL A 336 16.45 11.66 -11.54
C VAL A 336 16.45 12.82 -10.54
N THR A 337 16.28 12.55 -9.26
CA THR A 337 16.31 13.58 -8.21
C THR A 337 17.65 13.66 -7.48
N HIS A 338 18.62 12.82 -7.83
CA HIS A 338 19.95 12.88 -7.22
C HIS A 338 20.51 14.34 -7.29
N PRO A 339 21.10 14.88 -6.23
CA PRO A 339 21.52 14.26 -4.95
C PRO A 339 20.46 14.28 -3.82
N THR A 340 19.18 14.43 -4.12
CA THR A 340 18.13 14.38 -3.09
C THR A 340 18.10 12.96 -2.48
N PRO A 341 18.01 12.82 -1.15
CA PRO A 341 17.90 11.52 -0.50
C PRO A 341 16.68 10.73 -1.00
N GLU A 342 16.86 9.45 -1.28
CA GLU A 342 15.80 8.55 -1.77
C GLU A 342 14.56 8.54 -0.87
N GLY A 343 14.73 8.63 0.45
CA GLY A 343 13.63 8.72 1.39
C GLY A 343 12.70 9.91 1.17
N THR A 344 13.22 11.04 0.67
CA THR A 344 12.42 12.23 0.36
C THR A 344 11.63 12.04 -0.93
N SER A 345 12.24 11.54 -2.00
CA SER A 345 11.54 11.29 -3.26
C SER A 345 10.47 10.19 -3.10
N ASN A 346 10.81 9.09 -2.42
CA ASN A 346 9.87 8.00 -2.15
C ASN A 346 8.74 8.43 -1.20
N GLY A 347 9.03 9.26 -0.20
CA GLY A 347 8.02 9.84 0.68
C GLY A 347 7.00 10.71 -0.07
N LEU A 348 7.46 11.50 -1.06
CA LEU A 348 6.57 12.26 -1.93
C LEU A 348 5.69 11.36 -2.81
N ILE A 349 6.26 10.29 -3.38
CA ILE A 349 5.50 9.32 -4.17
C ILE A 349 4.40 8.69 -3.30
N GLN A 350 4.71 8.31 -2.07
CA GLN A 350 3.73 7.77 -1.13
C GLN A 350 2.64 8.79 -0.79
N LEU A 351 3.00 10.04 -0.52
CA LEU A 351 2.04 11.09 -0.22
C LEU A 351 1.09 11.36 -1.40
N PHE A 352 1.63 11.44 -2.63
CA PHE A 352 0.82 11.57 -3.84
C PHE A 352 -0.04 10.33 -4.08
N GLY A 353 0.49 9.15 -3.77
CA GLY A 353 -0.25 7.89 -3.81
C GLY A 353 -1.47 7.90 -2.88
N GLN A 354 -1.34 8.41 -1.66
CA GLN A 354 -2.47 8.54 -0.74
C GLN A 354 -3.43 9.67 -1.16
N ALA A 355 -2.92 10.77 -1.75
CA ALA A 355 -3.77 11.81 -2.31
C ALA A 355 -4.67 11.30 -3.46
N SER A 356 -4.33 10.15 -4.06
CA SER A 356 -5.15 9.48 -5.07
C SER A 356 -6.52 8.98 -4.55
N VAL A 357 -6.82 9.13 -3.26
CA VAL A 357 -8.16 8.92 -2.68
C VAL A 357 -9.23 9.72 -3.43
N VAL A 358 -8.88 10.87 -4.00
CA VAL A 358 -9.76 11.67 -4.87
C VAL A 358 -10.22 10.84 -6.07
N PHE A 359 -9.34 10.05 -6.67
CA PHE A 359 -9.68 9.17 -7.78
C PHE A 359 -10.61 8.03 -7.33
N VAL A 360 -10.34 7.43 -6.16
CA VAL A 360 -11.22 6.41 -5.57
C VAL A 360 -12.64 6.95 -5.37
N TYR A 361 -12.76 8.20 -4.90
CA TYR A 361 -14.04 8.87 -4.76
C TYR A 361 -14.70 9.15 -6.12
N ILE A 362 -13.94 9.62 -7.11
CA ILE A 362 -14.45 9.87 -8.47
C ILE A 362 -15.03 8.59 -9.09
N MET A 363 -14.41 7.44 -8.88
CA MET A 363 -14.95 6.15 -9.36
C MET A 363 -16.37 5.89 -8.86
N GLU A 364 -16.65 6.23 -7.60
CA GLU A 364 -17.99 6.11 -7.02
C GLU A 364 -19.00 7.11 -7.64
N VAL A 365 -18.56 8.34 -7.86
CA VAL A 365 -19.44 9.39 -8.42
C VAL A 365 -19.82 9.12 -9.88
N VAL A 366 -18.90 8.52 -10.64
CA VAL A 366 -19.07 8.28 -12.09
C VAL A 366 -19.82 6.96 -12.38
N LYS A 367 -20.09 6.14 -11.36
CA LYS A 367 -20.87 4.92 -11.55
C LYS A 367 -22.25 5.21 -12.11
N THR A 368 -22.79 4.28 -12.90
CA THR A 368 -24.14 4.40 -13.46
C THR A 368 -25.23 4.23 -12.41
N SER A 369 -26.46 4.63 -12.72
CA SER A 369 -27.63 4.49 -11.82
C SER A 369 -27.96 3.05 -11.45
N ASP A 370 -27.58 2.08 -12.28
CA ASP A 370 -27.68 0.64 -12.03
C ASP A 370 -26.51 0.07 -11.21
N GLY A 371 -25.60 0.93 -10.74
CA GLY A 371 -24.46 0.56 -9.88
C GLY A 371 -23.22 0.07 -10.62
N SER A 372 -23.19 0.13 -11.96
CA SER A 372 -22.03 -0.34 -12.73
C SER A 372 -20.87 0.66 -12.65
N PHE A 373 -19.67 0.14 -12.37
CA PHE A 373 -18.40 0.88 -12.38
C PHE A 373 -17.73 0.91 -13.76
N THR A 374 -18.36 0.36 -14.81
CA THR A 374 -17.78 0.34 -16.16
C THR A 374 -17.33 1.72 -16.67
N PRO A 375 -18.10 2.82 -16.50
CA PRO A 375 -17.63 4.14 -16.91
C PRO A 375 -16.38 4.59 -16.16
N ALA A 376 -16.28 4.29 -14.86
CA ALA A 376 -15.10 4.60 -14.06
C ALA A 376 -13.87 3.81 -14.51
N LEU A 377 -14.03 2.54 -14.89
CA LEU A 377 -12.95 1.71 -15.41
C LEU A 377 -12.51 2.16 -16.81
N LEU A 378 -13.44 2.60 -17.67
CA LEU A 378 -13.10 3.19 -18.98
C LEU A 378 -12.37 4.54 -18.82
N LEU A 379 -12.79 5.38 -17.87
CA LEU A 379 -12.03 6.59 -17.51
C LEU A 379 -10.61 6.21 -17.06
N ALA A 380 -10.48 5.17 -16.26
CA ALA A 380 -9.18 4.64 -15.83
C ALA A 380 -8.30 4.17 -17.00
N VAL A 381 -8.88 3.51 -18.00
CA VAL A 381 -8.17 3.17 -19.26
C VAL A 381 -7.67 4.44 -19.96
N GLY A 382 -8.51 5.46 -20.06
CA GLY A 382 -8.10 6.76 -20.61
C GLY A 382 -6.92 7.37 -19.84
N LEU A 383 -6.95 7.31 -18.51
CA LEU A 383 -5.86 7.79 -17.66
C LEU A 383 -4.57 6.97 -17.82
N LEU A 384 -4.67 5.65 -18.03
CA LEU A 384 -3.49 4.81 -18.35
C LEU A 384 -2.88 5.20 -19.70
N ILE A 385 -3.69 5.50 -20.71
CA ILE A 385 -3.21 5.97 -22.01
C ILE A 385 -2.52 7.33 -21.86
N ILE A 386 -3.13 8.27 -21.13
CA ILE A 386 -2.53 9.59 -20.85
C ILE A 386 -1.19 9.41 -20.10
N SER A 387 -1.14 8.50 -19.11
CA SER A 387 0.08 8.17 -18.39
C SER A 387 1.15 7.59 -19.32
N ALA A 388 0.79 6.68 -20.22
CA ALA A 388 1.70 6.12 -21.20
C ALA A 388 2.28 7.22 -22.11
N LEU A 389 1.46 8.17 -22.57
CA LEU A 389 1.91 9.34 -23.34
C LEU A 389 2.82 10.25 -22.50
N ALA A 390 2.49 10.49 -21.23
CA ALA A 390 3.34 11.27 -20.33
C ALA A 390 4.69 10.60 -20.09
N ILE A 391 4.75 9.26 -19.97
CA ILE A 391 5.99 8.50 -19.84
C ILE A 391 6.88 8.73 -21.06
N THR A 392 6.34 8.83 -22.28
CA THR A 392 7.16 9.11 -23.47
C THR A 392 7.89 10.44 -23.40
N GLN A 393 7.35 11.42 -22.64
CA GLN A 393 7.96 12.74 -22.45
C GLN A 393 9.02 12.78 -21.33
N MET A 394 9.10 11.73 -20.50
CA MET A 394 10.14 11.63 -19.48
C MET A 394 11.50 11.40 -20.13
N LYS A 395 12.55 11.95 -19.52
CA LYS A 395 13.92 11.60 -19.89
C LYS A 395 14.28 10.28 -19.26
N GLU A 396 15.10 9.46 -19.95
CA GLU A 396 15.66 8.27 -19.32
C GLU A 396 16.57 8.68 -18.16
N SER A 397 16.58 7.88 -17.09
CA SER A 397 17.51 8.13 -15.99
C SER A 397 18.95 7.88 -16.49
N GLN A 398 19.84 8.76 -16.11
CA GLN A 398 21.26 8.48 -16.25
C GLN A 398 21.63 7.61 -15.04
N THR A 399 21.80 6.33 -15.26
CA THR A 399 22.36 5.42 -14.24
C THR A 399 23.74 5.91 -13.85
N VAL A 400 23.84 6.36 -12.61
CA VAL A 400 25.11 6.69 -11.96
C VAL A 400 25.81 5.41 -11.52
#